data_2f2644bc807e2afe94e8df09e244b68a
#
_entry.id   2f2644bc807e2afe94e8df09e244b68a
#
_cell.length_a   1.000
_cell.length_b   1.000
_cell.length_c   1.000
_cell.angle_alpha   90.00
_cell.angle_beta   90.00
_cell.angle_gamma   90.00
#
_symmetry.space_group_name_H-M   'P 1'
#
loop_
_entity.id
_entity.type
_entity.pdbx_description
1 polymer ?
#
loop_
_entity_poly.entity_id
_entity_poly.type
_entity_poly.pdbx_seq_one_letter_code
_entity_poly.pdbx_strand_id
1 'polypeptide(L)'
;MTSCNIQLAYMEGLEYLKTIENDSVDLVFTDPPYITSRTTGMDKWVDHIARRDGSANNFKTDASWHNLKTAVEWKTWCDQGGYKPGQQRLRALKNAKKNYLKYGSVYGKKYAVKTDYGKWDSEFTMAQMQEFINEFHRVLRPGGTCIIFFDIWKITPLKAMLTGGVVKDGAT
;
A
#
# COMPACT_ATOMS: atom_id res chain seq x y z
N MET A 1 22.97 25.88 -25.39
CA MET A 1 21.88 24.99 -24.98
C MET A 1 22.53 23.71 -24.47
N THR A 2 22.50 23.46 -23.17
CA THR A 2 23.00 22.23 -22.59
C THR A 2 22.01 21.11 -22.96
N SER A 3 22.47 20.13 -23.72
CA SER A 3 21.68 18.94 -24.05
C SER A 3 21.45 18.17 -22.77
N CYS A 4 20.18 17.96 -22.39
CA CYS A 4 19.83 17.02 -21.32
C CYS A 4 20.09 15.59 -21.85
N ASN A 5 20.97 14.85 -21.21
CA ASN A 5 21.21 13.46 -21.54
C ASN A 5 20.48 12.59 -20.56
N ILE A 6 19.51 11.77 -21.04
CA ILE A 6 18.75 10.83 -20.23
C ILE A 6 19.26 9.43 -20.56
N GLN A 7 19.70 8.71 -19.53
CA GLN A 7 20.09 7.31 -19.63
C GLN A 7 19.11 6.44 -18.85
N LEU A 8 18.56 5.43 -19.51
CA LEU A 8 17.66 4.44 -18.91
C LEU A 8 18.36 3.08 -18.91
N ALA A 9 18.31 2.40 -17.77
CA ALA A 9 18.81 1.04 -17.63
C ALA A 9 17.70 0.12 -17.08
N TYR A 10 17.53 -1.04 -17.68
CA TYR A 10 16.66 -2.10 -17.18
C TYR A 10 17.51 -3.21 -16.57
N MET A 11 17.80 -3.07 -15.28
CA MET A 11 18.63 -4.01 -14.54
C MET A 11 18.36 -3.88 -13.04
N GLU A 12 18.93 -4.78 -12.25
CA GLU A 12 18.85 -4.73 -10.79
C GLU A 12 19.58 -3.47 -10.26
N GLY A 13 19.00 -2.81 -9.23
CA GLY A 13 19.46 -1.51 -8.78
C GLY A 13 20.88 -1.48 -8.20
N LEU A 14 21.26 -2.49 -7.40
CA LEU A 14 22.61 -2.57 -6.86
C LEU A 14 23.66 -2.83 -7.96
N GLU A 15 23.31 -3.65 -8.96
CA GLU A 15 24.19 -3.87 -10.11
C GLU A 15 24.36 -2.60 -10.94
N TYR A 16 23.28 -1.82 -11.11
CA TYR A 16 23.37 -0.53 -11.76
C TYR A 16 24.27 0.46 -11.00
N LEU A 17 24.09 0.57 -9.69
CA LEU A 17 24.88 1.47 -8.87
C LEU A 17 26.38 1.14 -8.95
N LYS A 18 26.77 -0.14 -9.01
CA LYS A 18 28.18 -0.54 -9.19
C LYS A 18 28.81 -0.05 -10.48
N THR A 19 28.03 0.29 -11.50
CA THR A 19 28.53 0.85 -12.76
C THR A 19 28.78 2.35 -12.69
N ILE A 20 28.30 3.02 -11.63
CA ILE A 20 28.46 4.47 -11.44
C ILE A 20 29.76 4.75 -10.69
N GLU A 21 30.48 5.75 -11.15
CA GLU A 21 31.74 6.18 -10.54
C GLU A 21 31.52 6.76 -9.13
N ASN A 22 32.54 6.67 -8.28
CA ASN A 22 32.52 7.29 -6.95
C ASN A 22 32.40 8.81 -7.09
N ASP A 23 31.72 9.44 -6.14
CA ASP A 23 31.64 10.89 -6.00
C ASP A 23 31.16 11.62 -7.28
N SER A 24 30.34 10.96 -8.12
CA SER A 24 29.93 11.47 -9.44
C SER A 24 28.46 11.95 -9.49
N VAL A 25 27.67 11.65 -8.47
CA VAL A 25 26.22 11.92 -8.45
C VAL A 25 25.89 13.10 -7.55
N ASP A 26 25.09 14.04 -8.05
CA ASP A 26 24.60 15.20 -7.28
C ASP A 26 23.42 14.88 -6.39
N LEU A 27 22.53 14.00 -6.88
CA LEU A 27 21.26 13.67 -6.24
C LEU A 27 20.93 12.19 -6.42
N VAL A 28 20.66 11.51 -5.33
CA VAL A 28 19.92 10.24 -5.29
C VAL A 28 18.48 10.54 -4.89
N PHE A 29 17.52 10.10 -5.69
CA PHE A 29 16.10 10.24 -5.43
C PHE A 29 15.41 8.90 -5.64
N THR A 30 14.87 8.30 -4.57
CA THR A 30 14.35 6.93 -4.62
C THR A 30 13.16 6.68 -3.70
N ASP A 31 12.30 5.77 -4.11
CA ASP A 31 11.18 5.23 -3.34
C ASP A 31 11.32 3.69 -3.35
N PRO A 32 12.14 3.13 -2.44
CA PRO A 32 12.35 1.69 -2.38
C PRO A 32 11.12 0.96 -1.84
N PRO A 33 11.03 -0.38 -2.01
CA PRO A 33 9.96 -1.17 -1.43
C PRO A 33 9.85 -0.96 0.08
N TYR A 34 8.62 -0.85 0.59
CA TYR A 34 8.38 -0.66 2.02
C TYR A 34 8.54 -1.98 2.78
N ILE A 35 9.46 -1.99 3.73
CA ILE A 35 9.70 -3.17 4.57
C ILE A 35 8.60 -3.27 5.63
N THR A 36 7.46 -3.80 5.25
CA THR A 36 6.33 -3.99 6.15
C THR A 36 6.52 -5.24 6.99
N SER A 37 7.13 -5.12 8.16
CA SER A 37 7.31 -6.23 9.11
C SER A 37 6.05 -6.63 9.86
N ARG A 38 4.91 -6.01 9.56
CA ARG A 38 3.61 -6.30 10.21
C ARG A 38 2.53 -6.41 9.15
N THR A 39 1.66 -7.40 9.30
CA THR A 39 0.34 -7.33 8.67
C THR A 39 -0.26 -6.00 9.04
N THR A 40 -0.39 -5.12 8.06
CA THR A 40 -0.94 -3.78 8.27
C THR A 40 -2.38 -3.89 8.75
N GLY A 41 -2.93 -2.85 9.36
CA GLY A 41 -4.35 -2.83 9.70
C GLY A 41 -5.23 -3.08 8.49
N MET A 42 -4.75 -2.71 7.29
CA MET A 42 -5.38 -2.98 6.01
C MET A 42 -5.40 -4.48 5.68
N ASP A 43 -4.29 -5.20 5.87
CA ASP A 43 -4.22 -6.65 5.63
C ASP A 43 -5.16 -7.41 6.55
N LYS A 44 -5.18 -7.08 7.85
CA LYS A 44 -6.13 -7.64 8.81
C LYS A 44 -7.58 -7.37 8.41
N TRP A 45 -7.85 -6.19 7.90
CA TRP A 45 -9.17 -5.82 7.44
C TRP A 45 -9.54 -6.55 6.13
N VAL A 46 -8.59 -6.72 5.19
CA VAL A 46 -8.75 -7.54 3.98
C VAL A 46 -9.07 -8.97 4.34
N ASP A 47 -8.29 -9.58 5.24
CA ASP A 47 -8.49 -10.95 5.69
C ASP A 47 -9.83 -11.14 6.41
N HIS A 48 -10.23 -10.17 7.23
CA HIS A 48 -11.54 -10.17 7.88
C HIS A 48 -12.67 -10.14 6.84
N ILE A 49 -12.56 -9.31 5.81
CA ILE A 49 -13.55 -9.24 4.72
C ILE A 49 -13.53 -10.52 3.88
N ALA A 50 -12.35 -11.03 3.53
CA ALA A 50 -12.23 -12.26 2.74
C ALA A 50 -12.85 -13.46 3.47
N ARG A 51 -12.59 -13.61 4.78
CA ARG A 51 -13.23 -14.66 5.61
C ARG A 51 -14.74 -14.51 5.68
N ARG A 52 -15.22 -13.28 5.82
CA ARG A 52 -16.66 -12.98 5.84
C ARG A 52 -17.32 -13.23 4.51
N ASP A 53 -16.70 -12.83 3.41
CA ASP A 53 -17.25 -12.98 2.07
C ASP A 53 -17.07 -14.40 1.51
N GLY A 54 -16.08 -15.16 2.01
CA GLY A 54 -15.82 -16.55 1.65
C GLY A 54 -16.63 -17.58 2.44
N SER A 55 -17.33 -17.16 3.51
CA SER A 55 -18.15 -18.08 4.28
C SER A 55 -19.43 -18.41 3.50
N ALA A 56 -19.75 -19.71 3.36
CA ALA A 56 -20.92 -20.24 2.65
C ALA A 56 -22.28 -19.69 3.16
N ASN A 57 -22.28 -19.04 4.33
CA ASN A 57 -23.46 -18.46 4.96
C ASN A 57 -23.74 -16.99 4.56
N ASN A 58 -22.99 -16.41 3.62
CA ASN A 58 -23.16 -15.01 3.21
C ASN A 58 -24.21 -14.79 2.13
N PHE A 59 -24.88 -15.83 1.65
CA PHE A 59 -26.01 -15.67 0.75
C PHE A 59 -27.17 -15.00 1.48
N LYS A 60 -27.41 -13.75 1.14
CA LYS A 60 -28.54 -13.00 1.64
C LYS A 60 -29.74 -13.20 0.71
N THR A 61 -30.92 -13.33 1.31
CA THR A 61 -32.18 -13.54 0.60
C THR A 61 -32.99 -12.25 0.52
N ASP A 62 -34.01 -12.22 -0.32
CA ASP A 62 -34.96 -11.12 -0.36
C ASP A 62 -35.62 -10.89 1.00
N ALA A 63 -35.91 -11.95 1.76
CA ALA A 63 -36.43 -11.83 3.12
C ALA A 63 -35.46 -11.10 4.03
N SER A 64 -34.15 -11.45 3.97
CA SER A 64 -33.12 -10.76 4.76
C SER A 64 -32.94 -9.29 4.34
N TRP A 65 -33.17 -8.94 3.06
CA TRP A 65 -33.19 -7.56 2.61
C TRP A 65 -34.34 -6.75 3.24
N HIS A 66 -35.52 -7.34 3.33
CA HIS A 66 -36.66 -6.66 3.96
C HIS A 66 -36.41 -6.41 5.45
N ASN A 67 -35.81 -7.38 6.13
CA ASN A 67 -35.45 -7.23 7.54
C ASN A 67 -34.34 -6.19 7.74
N LEU A 68 -33.44 -6.05 6.79
CA LEU A 68 -32.36 -5.07 6.83
C LEU A 68 -32.84 -3.63 6.88
N LYS A 69 -34.00 -3.32 6.29
CA LYS A 69 -34.60 -1.96 6.31
C LYS A 69 -34.84 -1.43 7.72
N THR A 70 -34.97 -2.31 8.69
CA THR A 70 -35.16 -1.98 10.11
C THR A 70 -33.86 -2.04 10.90
N ALA A 71 -32.77 -2.51 10.26
CA ALA A 71 -31.48 -2.68 10.91
C ALA A 71 -30.63 -1.40 10.90
N VAL A 72 -29.69 -1.31 11.87
CA VAL A 72 -28.75 -0.19 12.01
C VAL A 72 -27.94 0.03 10.72
N GLU A 73 -27.59 -1.03 10.00
CA GLU A 73 -26.84 -0.96 8.75
C GLU A 73 -27.59 -0.21 7.65
N TRP A 74 -28.89 -0.45 7.52
CA TRP A 74 -29.72 0.28 6.57
C TRP A 74 -29.83 1.77 6.90
N LYS A 75 -30.03 2.09 8.18
CA LYS A 75 -30.05 3.48 8.65
C LYS A 75 -28.74 4.18 8.35
N THR A 76 -27.62 3.55 8.71
CA THR A 76 -26.29 4.07 8.45
C THR A 76 -26.06 4.32 6.95
N TRP A 77 -26.48 3.39 6.10
CA TRP A 77 -26.35 3.56 4.66
C TRP A 77 -27.17 4.74 4.13
N CYS A 78 -28.39 4.92 4.64
CA CYS A 78 -29.22 6.09 4.28
C CYS A 78 -28.57 7.40 4.74
N ASP A 79 -28.07 7.44 5.97
CA ASP A 79 -27.45 8.63 6.58
C ASP A 79 -26.15 9.02 5.84
N GLN A 80 -25.42 8.05 5.28
CA GLN A 80 -24.24 8.27 4.45
C GLN A 80 -24.54 8.66 2.99
N GLY A 81 -25.78 9.01 2.66
CA GLY A 81 -26.16 9.47 1.34
C GLY A 81 -26.44 8.38 0.31
N GLY A 82 -26.68 7.14 0.75
CA GLY A 82 -27.20 6.07 -0.10
C GLY A 82 -28.61 6.36 -0.63
N TYR A 83 -29.29 7.33 -0.04
CA TYR A 83 -30.59 7.83 -0.44
C TYR A 83 -30.43 9.16 -1.19
N LYS A 84 -30.66 9.12 -2.49
CA LYS A 84 -30.65 10.32 -3.34
C LYS A 84 -32.05 10.58 -3.92
N PRO A 85 -32.48 11.83 -4.11
CA PRO A 85 -33.80 12.14 -4.61
C PRO A 85 -34.03 11.66 -6.07
N GLY A 86 -35.32 11.36 -6.41
CA GLY A 86 -35.74 11.03 -7.74
C GLY A 86 -35.23 9.69 -8.30
N GLN A 87 -34.91 9.65 -9.59
CA GLN A 87 -34.44 8.44 -10.28
C GLN A 87 -33.11 7.91 -9.73
N GLN A 88 -32.28 8.79 -9.20
CA GLN A 88 -31.00 8.38 -8.56
C GLN A 88 -31.24 7.56 -7.30
N ARG A 89 -32.31 7.87 -6.55
CA ARG A 89 -32.72 7.10 -5.37
C ARG A 89 -33.09 5.67 -5.74
N LEU A 90 -33.92 5.50 -6.80
CA LEU A 90 -34.31 4.16 -7.24
C LEU A 90 -33.12 3.33 -7.73
N ARG A 91 -32.19 3.96 -8.47
CA ARG A 91 -30.94 3.33 -8.87
C ARG A 91 -30.09 2.91 -7.67
N ALA A 92 -29.94 3.80 -6.69
CA ALA A 92 -29.15 3.54 -5.48
C ALA A 92 -29.75 2.37 -4.68
N LEU A 93 -31.08 2.34 -4.51
CA LEU A 93 -31.79 1.24 -3.85
C LEU A 93 -31.62 -0.10 -4.57
N LYS A 94 -31.77 -0.09 -5.90
CA LYS A 94 -31.59 -1.30 -6.72
C LYS A 94 -30.15 -1.83 -6.62
N ASN A 95 -29.17 -0.94 -6.67
CA ASN A 95 -27.77 -1.31 -6.53
C ASN A 95 -27.44 -1.80 -5.11
N ALA A 96 -27.96 -1.14 -4.09
CA ALA A 96 -27.78 -1.55 -2.70
C ALA A 96 -28.36 -2.95 -2.47
N LYS A 97 -29.56 -3.23 -2.95
CA LYS A 97 -30.17 -4.57 -2.88
C LYS A 97 -29.33 -5.61 -3.62
N LYS A 98 -28.94 -5.32 -4.87
CA LYS A 98 -28.07 -6.21 -5.67
C LYS A 98 -26.76 -6.51 -4.95
N ASN A 99 -26.13 -5.50 -4.38
CA ASN A 99 -24.89 -5.65 -3.64
C ASN A 99 -25.09 -6.47 -2.37
N TYR A 100 -26.16 -6.20 -1.63
CA TYR A 100 -26.48 -6.94 -0.42
C TYR A 100 -26.71 -8.42 -0.69
N LEU A 101 -27.51 -8.75 -1.70
CA LEU A 101 -27.78 -10.15 -2.06
C LEU A 101 -26.51 -10.88 -2.51
N LYS A 102 -25.65 -10.19 -3.27
CA LYS A 102 -24.44 -10.78 -3.83
C LYS A 102 -23.26 -10.83 -2.85
N TYR A 103 -23.10 -9.80 -2.02
CA TYR A 103 -21.88 -9.60 -1.22
C TYR A 103 -22.18 -9.52 0.29
N GLY A 104 -23.41 -9.61 0.71
CA GLY A 104 -23.79 -9.47 2.13
C GLY A 104 -23.71 -8.05 2.67
N SER A 105 -23.42 -7.04 1.83
CA SER A 105 -23.30 -5.63 2.20
C SER A 105 -23.93 -4.72 1.17
N VAL A 106 -24.64 -3.68 1.61
CA VAL A 106 -25.23 -2.65 0.74
C VAL A 106 -24.19 -1.84 -0.02
N TYR A 107 -22.98 -1.77 0.47
CA TYR A 107 -21.87 -1.03 -0.14
C TYR A 107 -21.17 -1.80 -1.27
N GLY A 108 -21.60 -3.03 -1.54
CA GLY A 108 -21.00 -3.89 -2.54
C GLY A 108 -19.78 -4.67 -2.02
N LYS A 109 -19.02 -5.22 -2.95
CA LYS A 109 -17.74 -5.84 -2.62
C LYS A 109 -16.86 -4.75 -2.05
N LYS A 110 -16.57 -4.83 -0.77
CA LYS A 110 -15.56 -3.97 -0.16
C LYS A 110 -14.24 -4.37 -0.80
N TYR A 111 -13.73 -3.50 -1.66
CA TYR A 111 -12.50 -3.73 -2.37
C TYR A 111 -11.34 -3.69 -1.38
N ALA A 112 -11.06 -4.83 -0.84
CA ALA A 112 -9.76 -5.10 -0.30
C ALA A 112 -9.09 -6.02 -1.32
N VAL A 113 -8.55 -5.46 -2.35
CA VAL A 113 -7.65 -6.19 -3.23
C VAL A 113 -6.32 -6.20 -2.52
N LYS A 114 -5.86 -7.38 -2.10
CA LYS A 114 -4.47 -7.54 -1.73
C LYS A 114 -3.68 -7.25 -3.00
N THR A 115 -3.07 -6.10 -3.06
CA THR A 115 -2.23 -5.73 -4.18
C THR A 115 -0.94 -6.51 -4.01
N ASP A 116 -0.73 -7.46 -4.89
CA ASP A 116 0.54 -8.18 -4.98
C ASP A 116 1.47 -7.33 -5.86
N TYR A 117 2.41 -6.68 -5.23
CA TYR A 117 3.45 -5.89 -5.92
C TYR A 117 4.59 -6.75 -6.43
N GLY A 118 4.50 -8.07 -6.27
CA GLY A 118 5.52 -9.04 -6.69
C GLY A 118 6.52 -9.39 -5.60
N LYS A 119 7.36 -10.39 -5.89
CA LYS A 119 8.35 -10.89 -4.92
C LYS A 119 9.38 -9.85 -4.51
N TRP A 120 9.73 -8.93 -5.42
CA TRP A 120 10.71 -7.88 -5.16
C TRP A 120 10.29 -6.94 -4.02
N ASP A 121 8.98 -6.74 -3.82
CA ASP A 121 8.45 -5.90 -2.74
C ASP A 121 8.37 -6.68 -1.42
N SER A 122 7.97 -7.95 -1.47
CA SER A 122 7.78 -8.78 -0.27
C SER A 122 9.08 -9.32 0.33
N GLU A 123 10.15 -9.40 -0.46
CA GLU A 123 11.45 -9.96 -0.07
C GLU A 123 12.49 -8.89 0.27
N PHE A 124 12.17 -7.59 0.10
CA PHE A 124 13.07 -6.51 0.40
C PHE A 124 13.30 -6.37 1.92
N THR A 125 14.56 -6.31 2.33
CA THR A 125 14.98 -6.34 3.74
C THR A 125 15.76 -5.09 4.15
N MET A 126 15.86 -4.85 5.46
CA MET A 126 16.72 -3.78 5.98
C MET A 126 18.21 -4.02 5.65
N ALA A 127 18.65 -5.27 5.55
CA ALA A 127 20.02 -5.59 5.12
C ALA A 127 20.29 -5.12 3.69
N GLN A 128 19.36 -5.43 2.77
CA GLN A 128 19.45 -4.94 1.39
C GLN A 128 19.40 -3.40 1.34
N MET A 129 18.54 -2.77 2.16
CA MET A 129 18.51 -1.32 2.24
C MET A 129 19.85 -0.73 2.70
N GLN A 130 20.56 -1.39 3.61
CA GLN A 130 21.91 -0.96 4.02
C GLN A 130 22.92 -1.04 2.86
N GLU A 131 22.83 -2.08 2.01
CA GLU A 131 23.66 -2.18 0.82
C GLU A 131 23.42 -1.03 -0.14
N PHE A 132 22.15 -0.69 -0.39
CA PHE A 132 21.80 0.48 -1.20
C PHE A 132 22.33 1.78 -0.59
N ILE A 133 22.22 1.97 0.72
CA ILE A 133 22.73 3.18 1.40
C ILE A 133 24.25 3.28 1.26
N ASN A 134 24.96 2.19 1.38
CA ASN A 134 26.41 2.17 1.19
C ASN A 134 26.79 2.61 -0.24
N GLU A 135 26.06 2.10 -1.24
CA GLU A 135 26.28 2.49 -2.63
C GLU A 135 25.85 3.95 -2.88
N PHE A 136 24.74 4.43 -2.31
CA PHE A 136 24.36 5.83 -2.40
C PHE A 136 25.43 6.76 -1.82
N HIS A 137 26.00 6.38 -0.67
CA HIS A 137 27.09 7.13 -0.07
C HIS A 137 28.34 7.13 -0.96
N ARG A 138 28.67 6.02 -1.61
CA ARG A 138 29.83 5.89 -2.50
C ARG A 138 29.68 6.75 -3.76
N VAL A 139 28.51 6.76 -4.39
CA VAL A 139 28.30 7.45 -5.65
C VAL A 139 28.03 8.95 -5.48
N LEU A 140 27.45 9.37 -4.34
CA LEU A 140 27.19 10.77 -4.05
C LEU A 140 28.51 11.54 -3.85
N ARG A 141 28.64 12.64 -4.56
CA ARG A 141 29.77 13.56 -4.32
C ARG A 141 29.68 14.22 -2.95
N PRO A 142 30.76 14.72 -2.36
CA PRO A 142 30.72 15.55 -1.17
C PRO A 142 29.75 16.73 -1.35
N GLY A 143 28.76 16.85 -0.45
CA GLY A 143 27.69 17.84 -0.54
C GLY A 143 26.52 17.45 -1.45
N GLY A 144 26.52 16.27 -2.02
CA GLY A 144 25.38 15.69 -2.75
C GLY A 144 24.18 15.40 -1.84
N THR A 145 23.02 15.24 -2.41
CA THR A 145 21.76 15.06 -1.66
C THR A 145 21.19 13.68 -1.90
N CYS A 146 20.71 13.03 -0.83
CA CYS A 146 19.96 11.78 -0.90
C CYS A 146 18.54 11.98 -0.36
N ILE A 147 17.53 11.69 -1.20
CA ILE A 147 16.11 11.75 -0.84
C ILE A 147 15.54 10.35 -0.98
N ILE A 148 15.08 9.80 0.14
CA ILE A 148 14.51 8.45 0.21
C ILE A 148 13.11 8.56 0.80
N PHE A 149 12.08 8.12 0.06
CA PHE A 149 10.76 7.89 0.60
C PHE A 149 10.75 6.52 1.28
N PHE A 150 10.28 6.47 2.52
CA PHE A 150 10.33 5.23 3.27
C PHE A 150 9.19 5.09 4.27
N ASP A 151 8.97 3.85 4.76
CA ASP A 151 7.97 3.57 5.78
C ASP A 151 8.27 4.33 7.08
N ILE A 152 7.28 5.05 7.58
CA ILE A 152 7.36 5.85 8.81
C ILE A 152 7.79 5.01 10.02
N TRP A 153 7.39 3.74 10.07
CA TRP A 153 7.74 2.82 11.17
C TRP A 153 9.19 2.35 11.13
N LYS A 154 9.87 2.54 10.00
CA LYS A 154 11.27 2.17 9.79
C LYS A 154 12.18 3.40 9.61
N ILE A 155 11.65 4.61 9.83
CA ILE A 155 12.42 5.84 9.65
C ILE A 155 13.60 5.95 10.63
N THR A 156 13.42 5.46 11.87
CA THR A 156 14.49 5.50 12.90
C THR A 156 15.68 4.60 12.53
N PRO A 157 15.50 3.31 12.21
CA PRO A 157 16.62 2.49 11.73
C PRO A 157 17.21 3.01 10.41
N LEU A 158 16.40 3.51 9.47
CA LEU A 158 16.91 4.12 8.25
C LEU A 158 17.82 5.33 8.55
N LYS A 159 17.39 6.21 9.46
CA LYS A 159 18.20 7.36 9.88
C LYS A 159 19.54 6.90 10.49
N ALA A 160 19.53 5.87 11.34
CA ALA A 160 20.76 5.34 11.91
C ALA A 160 21.74 4.82 10.84
N MET A 161 21.25 4.12 9.83
CA MET A 161 22.05 3.68 8.68
C MET A 161 22.68 4.84 7.93
N LEU A 162 21.91 5.89 7.65
CA LEU A 162 22.39 7.08 6.94
C LEU A 162 23.44 7.88 7.72
N THR A 163 23.41 7.83 9.05
CA THR A 163 24.36 8.56 9.92
C THR A 163 25.53 7.71 10.41
N GLY A 164 25.72 6.50 9.88
CA GLY A 164 26.76 5.57 10.32
C GLY A 164 26.50 4.96 11.70
N GLY A 165 25.28 5.07 12.20
CA GLY A 165 24.88 4.44 13.47
C GLY A 165 24.66 2.94 13.32
N VAL A 166 25.09 2.16 14.31
CA VAL A 166 24.80 0.73 14.39
C VAL A 166 23.32 0.56 14.77
N VAL A 167 22.53 -0.03 13.88
CA VAL A 167 21.16 -0.46 14.21
C VAL A 167 21.27 -1.67 15.13
N LYS A 168 20.93 -1.51 16.41
CA LYS A 168 20.70 -2.67 17.28
C LYS A 168 19.39 -3.30 16.89
N ASP A 169 19.43 -4.47 16.28
CA ASP A 169 18.26 -5.31 16.08
C ASP A 169 17.69 -5.67 17.46
N GLY A 170 16.56 -5.11 17.79
CA GLY A 170 15.89 -5.42 19.05
C GLY A 170 14.97 -4.35 19.53
N ALA A 171 13.79 -4.28 18.95
CA ALA A 171 12.55 -3.96 19.66
C ALA A 171 11.37 -4.55 18.89
N THR A 172 10.87 -5.63 19.41
CA THR A 172 9.57 -6.27 19.09
C THR A 172 8.40 -5.31 19.20
#